data_df287ac8b2c85c21a2d330242db1db17
#
_entry.id   df287ac8b2c85c21a2d330242db1db17
#
_cell.length_a   1.000
_cell.length_b   1.000
_cell.length_c   1.000
_cell.angle_alpha   90.00
_cell.angle_beta   90.00
_cell.angle_gamma   90.00
#
_symmetry.space_group_name_H-M   'P 1'
#
loop_
_entity.id
_entity.type
_entity.pdbx_description
1 polymer ?
#
loop_
_entity_poly.entity_id
_entity_poly.type
_entity_poly.pdbx_seq_one_letter_code
_entity_poly.pdbx_strand_id
1 'polypeptide(L)' 'MIKTYTMPNCPMCEELKSFMRSSHISYEETNVEEDFRAFAKLTSLDIDQMPAIEVNGKFYSGDIEELKNIVSM' A
#
# COMPACT_ATOMS: atom_id res chain seq x y z
N MET A 1 8.26 -5.69 8.35
CA MET A 1 8.12 -4.32 7.87
C MET A 1 6.98 -4.21 6.88
N ILE A 2 6.26 -3.10 6.92
CA ILE A 2 5.15 -2.87 6.01
C ILE A 2 5.63 -2.00 4.86
N LYS A 3 5.37 -2.43 3.64
CA LYS A 3 5.62 -1.61 2.45
C LYS A 3 4.28 -1.20 1.87
N THR A 4 4.15 0.08 1.55
CA THR A 4 2.91 0.63 1.01
C THR A 4 3.18 1.16 -0.38
N TYR A 5 2.40 0.72 -1.34
CA TYR A 5 2.54 1.11 -2.74
C TYR A 5 1.43 2.09 -3.07
N THR A 6 1.80 3.25 -3.56
CA THR A 6 0.88 4.36 -3.78
C THR A 6 1.06 4.95 -5.17
N MET A 7 0.17 5.88 -5.52
CA MET A 7 0.26 6.63 -6.76
C MET A 7 -0.20 8.06 -6.48
N PRO A 8 0.15 9.04 -7.35
CA PRO A 8 -0.31 10.40 -7.16
C PRO A 8 -1.82 10.52 -7.31
N ASN A 9 -2.40 11.52 -6.66
CA ASN A 9 -3.82 11.83 -6.77
C ASN A 9 -4.71 10.65 -6.38
N CYS A 10 -4.32 9.98 -5.30
CA CYS A 10 -5.04 8.80 -4.82
C CYS A 10 -5.57 9.08 -3.42
N PRO A 11 -6.87 9.43 -3.28
CA PRO A 11 -7.43 9.71 -1.95
C PRO A 11 -7.32 8.53 -1.00
N MET A 12 -7.51 7.32 -1.48
CA MET A 12 -7.41 6.12 -0.64
C MET A 12 -5.99 5.89 -0.14
N CYS A 13 -4.99 6.21 -0.98
CA CYS A 13 -3.60 6.12 -0.55
C CYS A 13 -3.32 7.09 0.59
N GLU A 14 -3.84 8.30 0.47
CA GLU A 14 -3.66 9.31 1.52
C GLU A 14 -4.40 8.90 2.80
N GLU A 15 -5.57 8.31 2.67
CA GLU A 15 -6.32 7.84 3.82
C GLU A 15 -5.56 6.76 4.57
N LEU A 16 -5.00 5.80 3.86
CA LEU A 16 -4.24 4.72 4.49
C LEU A 16 -2.98 5.24 5.17
N LYS A 17 -2.26 6.13 4.50
CA LYS A 17 -1.05 6.72 5.08
C LYS A 17 -1.37 7.53 6.33
N SER A 18 -2.45 8.31 6.28
CA SER A 18 -2.87 9.10 7.41
C SER A 18 -3.23 8.21 8.61
N PHE A 19 -3.93 7.13 8.33
CA PHE A 19 -4.28 6.16 9.37
C PHE A 19 -3.04 5.56 10.02
N MET A 20 -2.06 5.15 9.20
CA MET A 20 -0.85 4.55 9.73
C MET A 20 -0.05 5.54 10.56
N ARG A 21 0.04 6.81 10.11
CA ARG A 21 0.73 7.84 10.87
C ARG A 21 0.05 8.11 12.20
N SER A 22 -1.28 8.20 12.19
CA SER A 22 -2.04 8.45 13.42
C SER A 22 -1.93 7.30 14.42
N SER A 23 -1.76 6.10 13.93
CA SER A 23 -1.66 4.90 14.76
C SER A 23 -0.21 4.53 15.09
N HIS A 24 0.74 5.38 14.69
CA HIS A 24 2.18 5.16 14.93
C HIS A 24 2.67 3.86 14.31
N ILE A 25 2.13 3.51 13.13
CA ILE A 25 2.55 2.31 12.41
C ILE A 25 3.63 2.71 11.41
N SER A 26 4.80 2.10 11.52
CA SER A 26 5.92 2.36 10.61
C SER A 26 5.69 1.67 9.26
N TYR A 27 6.03 2.35 8.18
CA TYR A 27 5.92 1.78 6.85
C TYR A 27 6.89 2.45 5.90
N GLU A 28 7.18 1.76 4.79
CA GLU A 28 7.92 2.34 3.68
C GLU A 28 6.93 2.62 2.56
N GLU A 29 7.06 3.77 1.92
CA GLU A 29 6.18 4.13 0.82
C GLU A 29 6.94 4.08 -0.50
N THR A 30 6.29 3.48 -1.51
CA THR A 30 6.81 3.43 -2.87
C THR A 30 5.74 3.98 -3.80
N ASN A 31 6.09 5.04 -4.54
CA ASN A 31 5.22 5.58 -5.58
C ASN A 31 5.45 4.76 -6.84
N VAL A 32 4.43 4.00 -7.27
CA VAL A 32 4.59 3.07 -8.39
C VAL A 32 4.81 3.78 -9.72
N GLU A 33 4.46 5.07 -9.81
CA GLU A 33 4.75 5.82 -11.03
C GLU A 33 6.22 6.18 -11.16
N GLU A 34 6.96 6.13 -10.05
CA GLU A 34 8.38 6.44 -10.04
C GLU A 34 9.24 5.19 -9.92
N ASP A 35 8.63 4.04 -9.71
CA ASP A 35 9.35 2.79 -9.51
C ASP A 35 8.76 1.72 -10.43
N PHE A 36 9.39 1.58 -11.59
CA PHE A 36 8.93 0.64 -12.60
C PHE A 36 8.95 -0.80 -12.10
N ARG A 37 9.93 -1.16 -11.27
CA ARG A 37 10.01 -2.52 -10.75
C ARG A 37 8.86 -2.85 -9.83
N ALA A 38 8.49 -1.90 -8.98
CA ALA A 38 7.34 -2.08 -8.10
C ALA A 38 6.06 -2.21 -8.92
N PHE A 39 5.90 -1.35 -9.92
CA PHE A 39 4.74 -1.43 -10.80
C PHE A 39 4.65 -2.77 -11.50
N ALA A 40 5.77 -3.26 -12.05
CA ALA A 40 5.80 -4.53 -12.75
C ALA A 40 5.47 -5.69 -11.81
N LYS A 41 5.98 -5.64 -10.58
CA LYS A 41 5.71 -6.69 -9.59
C LYS A 41 4.24 -6.77 -9.26
N LEU A 42 3.61 -5.62 -9.01
CA LEU A 42 2.19 -5.60 -8.68
C LEU A 42 1.35 -6.07 -9.87
N THR A 43 1.71 -5.65 -11.08
CA THR A 43 1.01 -6.09 -12.28
C THR A 43 1.10 -7.60 -12.46
N SER A 44 2.25 -8.19 -12.15
CA SER A 44 2.43 -9.63 -12.28
C SER A 44 1.56 -10.40 -11.28
N LEU A 45 1.12 -9.74 -10.22
CA LEU A 45 0.23 -10.33 -9.21
C LEU A 45 -1.23 -9.95 -9.43
N ASP A 46 -1.55 -9.35 -10.58
CA ASP A 46 -2.88 -8.87 -10.93
C ASP A 46 -3.40 -7.81 -9.95
N ILE A 47 -2.49 -7.04 -9.38
CA ILE A 47 -2.86 -5.95 -8.47
C ILE A 47 -2.79 -4.66 -9.26
N ASP A 48 -3.95 -4.04 -9.50
CA ASP A 48 -4.04 -2.81 -10.27
C ASP A 48 -4.67 -1.66 -9.49
N GLN A 49 -5.01 -1.88 -8.23
CA GLN A 49 -5.61 -0.84 -7.38
C GLN A 49 -4.64 -0.43 -6.30
N MET A 50 -4.48 0.89 -6.14
CA MET A 50 -3.68 1.45 -5.07
C MET A 50 -4.62 2.06 -4.02
N PRO A 51 -4.27 2.05 -2.76
CA PRO A 51 -3.00 1.56 -2.21
C PRO A 51 -2.95 0.04 -2.19
N ALA A 52 -1.73 -0.48 -2.31
CA ALA A 52 -1.46 -1.89 -2.07
C ALA A 52 -0.42 -1.96 -0.96
N ILE A 53 -0.42 -3.06 -0.22
CA ILE A 53 0.55 -3.23 0.86
C ILE A 53 1.22 -4.58 0.75
N GLU A 54 2.43 -4.64 1.28
CA GLU A 54 3.18 -5.90 1.40
C GLU A 54 3.55 -6.07 2.86
N VAL A 55 3.12 -7.19 3.46
CA VAL A 55 3.42 -7.51 4.85
C VAL A 55 3.94 -8.94 4.89
N ASN A 56 5.18 -9.12 5.37
CA ASN A 56 5.81 -10.44 5.49
C ASN A 56 5.78 -11.22 4.17
N GLY A 57 6.01 -10.53 3.07
CA GLY A 57 6.07 -11.16 1.76
C GLY A 57 4.72 -11.39 1.09
N LYS A 58 3.64 -11.04 1.76
CA LYS A 58 2.31 -11.18 1.19
C LYS A 58 1.77 -9.82 0.76
N PHE A 59 1.08 -9.78 -0.37
CA PHE A 59 0.54 -8.56 -0.95
C PHE A 59 -0.96 -8.50 -0.79
N TYR A 60 -1.47 -7.31 -0.46
CA TYR A 60 -2.90 -7.08 -0.28
C TYR A 60 -3.28 -5.77 -0.97
N SER A 61 -4.47 -5.74 -1.54
CA SER A 61 -5.03 -4.52 -2.12
C SER A 61 -6.55 -4.60 -2.06
N GLY A 62 -7.22 -3.49 -2.38
CA GLY A 62 -8.67 -3.46 -2.46
C GLY A 62 -9.29 -2.61 -1.38
N ASP A 63 -10.16 -3.20 -0.55
CA ASP A 63 -10.93 -2.47 0.44
C ASP A 63 -10.04 -1.78 1.48
N ILE A 64 -10.20 -0.45 1.60
CA ILE A 64 -9.39 0.35 2.51
C ILE A 64 -9.56 -0.07 3.98
N GLU A 65 -10.76 -0.45 4.38
CA GLU A 65 -10.99 -0.89 5.76
C GLU A 65 -10.26 -2.19 6.05
N GLU A 66 -10.22 -3.08 5.08
CA GLU A 66 -9.49 -4.32 5.21
C GLU A 66 -7.99 -4.08 5.32
N LEU A 67 -7.46 -3.15 4.50
CA LEU A 67 -6.06 -2.81 4.58
C LEU A 67 -5.72 -2.19 5.93
N LYS A 68 -6.59 -1.33 6.47
CA LYS A 68 -6.38 -0.76 7.80
C LYS A 68 -6.29 -1.85 8.85
N ASN A 69 -7.15 -2.85 8.77
CA ASN A 69 -7.13 -3.97 9.72
C ASN A 69 -5.83 -4.76 9.61
N ILE A 70 -5.37 -5.01 8.40
CA ILE A 70 -4.15 -5.78 8.19
C ILE A 70 -2.93 -5.07 8.78
N VAL A 71 -2.79 -3.76 8.52
CA VAL A 71 -1.64 -3.03 9.03
C VAL A 71 -1.68 -2.83 10.54
N SER A 72 -2.85 -3.00 11.15
CA SER A 72 -3.02 -2.85 12.60
C SER A 72 -2.76 -4.12 13.38
N MET A 73 -2.54 -5.23 12.70
CA MET A 73 -2.34 -6.53 13.36
C MET A 73 -0.98 -6.69 14.01
#